data_4f59786b2a7b57b343ba4dab44b7a2dd
#
_entry.id   4f59786b2a7b57b343ba4dab44b7a2dd
#
_cell.length_a   1.000
_cell.length_b   1.000
_cell.length_c   1.000
_cell.angle_alpha   90.00
_cell.angle_beta   90.00
_cell.angle_gamma   90.00
#
_symmetry.space_group_name_H-M   'P 1'
#
loop_
_entity.id
_entity.type
_entity.pdbx_description
1 polymer ?
#
loop_
_entity_poly.entity_id
_entity_poly.type
_entity_poly.pdbx_seq_one_letter_code
_entity_poly.pdbx_strand_id
1 'polypeptide(L)'
;STELTGDINYRKIAEYGSDSDPRAFNFDGEFCVANRGIVEFIEILKLDVTFLYDLLGATQEHKIKPKKFAQTDIDQVIIGHTNEAEYKRLMNNEFMEALRDRTIKIDIPYITKITEEVRIYTKDFNKERIRGKHIAPHTLEVAAMWAVLSRLEDPKKHNLSLLQKLKLYDGKVLPGYTQDTVKELRKETQREGMNGISPRYVQDKISNALVNEMGEGTINPFMVLAELEKGLRNHSLITNEEERKRYSECIGMVKREYEEIVKNEVQRAISADEDAIEKLAANYIDAIKAYVLKEKVKDRFTGQDVEPDERLMRSVEEKIEIPENRKEDFRREIMNYIGALAIDGKKFEWHTNDRLRRALELKLFEDQKDSIKLQTLVSNVIDKETQEKIDIIKTRMMKYFGYNEVSARDVLDYVASIYARGDAK
;
A
#
# COMPACT_ATOMS: atom_id res chain seq x y z
N SER A 1 6.26 -18.45 39.87
CA SER A 1 7.01 -19.57 39.28
C SER A 1 6.19 -20.86 39.15
N THR A 2 5.10 -21.06 39.96
CA THR A 2 4.26 -22.28 39.86
C THR A 2 3.60 -22.46 38.50
N GLU A 3 3.23 -21.40 37.83
CA GLU A 3 2.72 -21.46 36.43
C GLU A 3 3.73 -22.05 35.46
N LEU A 4 5.02 -21.81 35.69
CA LEU A 4 6.08 -22.35 34.84
C LEU A 4 6.47 -23.77 35.20
N THR A 5 6.51 -24.11 36.47
CA THR A 5 7.06 -25.38 36.94
C THR A 5 6.02 -26.40 37.34
N GLY A 6 4.77 -26.00 37.55
CA GLY A 6 3.70 -26.80 38.13
C GLY A 6 3.54 -26.56 39.64
N ASP A 7 2.49 -27.10 40.24
CA ASP A 7 2.16 -26.87 41.64
C ASP A 7 1.64 -28.14 42.32
N ILE A 8 1.58 -28.08 43.64
CA ILE A 8 1.11 -29.13 44.50
C ILE A 8 -0.42 -29.25 44.40
N ASN A 9 -0.91 -30.46 44.18
CA ASN A 9 -2.33 -30.75 44.16
C ASN A 9 -2.85 -31.17 45.57
N TYR A 10 -3.55 -30.26 46.23
CA TYR A 10 -4.03 -30.46 47.61
C TYR A 10 -5.02 -31.62 47.73
N ARG A 11 -5.77 -31.99 46.69
CA ARG A 11 -6.65 -33.18 46.71
C ARG A 11 -5.85 -34.45 46.73
N LYS A 12 -4.75 -34.51 45.98
CA LYS A 12 -3.84 -35.65 45.96
C LYS A 12 -3.05 -35.79 47.27
N ILE A 13 -2.78 -34.70 47.99
CA ILE A 13 -2.21 -34.78 49.33
C ILE A 13 -3.13 -35.53 50.27
N ALA A 14 -4.42 -35.30 50.22
CA ALA A 14 -5.41 -36.03 51.05
C ALA A 14 -5.41 -37.53 50.72
N GLU A 15 -5.11 -37.90 49.48
CA GLU A 15 -5.03 -39.28 49.01
C GLU A 15 -3.73 -39.96 49.37
N TYR A 16 -2.58 -39.27 49.19
CA TYR A 16 -1.23 -39.84 49.36
C TYR A 16 -0.57 -39.49 50.71
N GLY A 17 -1.23 -38.65 51.51
CA GLY A 17 -0.81 -38.37 52.89
C GLY A 17 0.35 -37.41 53.12
N SER A 18 1.02 -36.95 52.04
CA SER A 18 2.17 -36.06 52.14
C SER A 18 2.25 -35.05 50.99
N ASP A 19 2.62 -33.82 51.30
CA ASP A 19 2.92 -32.75 50.32
C ASP A 19 4.29 -32.91 49.63
N SER A 20 5.07 -33.85 50.08
CA SER A 20 6.38 -34.21 49.53
C SER A 20 6.32 -35.47 48.64
N ASP A 21 5.15 -36.10 48.50
CA ASP A 21 4.96 -37.22 47.60
C ASP A 21 4.92 -36.73 46.15
N PRO A 22 5.79 -37.24 45.25
CA PRO A 22 5.81 -36.82 43.85
C PRO A 22 4.48 -36.98 43.13
N ARG A 23 3.61 -37.88 43.55
CA ARG A 23 2.26 -38.11 43.01
C ARG A 23 1.28 -37.00 43.38
N ALA A 24 1.58 -36.22 44.42
CA ALA A 24 0.81 -35.07 44.85
C ALA A 24 1.18 -33.81 44.06
N PHE A 25 2.17 -33.83 43.17
CA PHE A 25 2.53 -32.73 42.32
C PHE A 25 1.92 -32.86 40.93
N ASN A 26 1.46 -31.71 40.37
CA ASN A 26 1.02 -31.65 39.00
C ASN A 26 2.19 -31.06 38.15
N PHE A 27 2.66 -31.83 37.19
CA PHE A 27 3.62 -31.41 36.19
C PHE A 27 2.93 -30.72 35.00
N ASP A 28 2.08 -29.76 35.30
CA ASP A 28 1.24 -29.01 34.37
C ASP A 28 1.74 -27.58 34.14
N GLY A 29 2.91 -27.23 34.66
CA GLY A 29 3.55 -25.96 34.38
C GLY A 29 4.01 -25.86 32.93
N GLU A 30 4.06 -24.64 32.39
CA GLU A 30 4.35 -24.34 30.98
C GLU A 30 5.66 -24.98 30.48
N PHE A 31 6.70 -25.07 31.33
CA PHE A 31 7.95 -25.75 30.97
C PHE A 31 7.79 -27.26 30.82
N CYS A 32 6.89 -27.86 31.57
CA CYS A 32 6.60 -29.29 31.44
C CYS A 32 5.76 -29.57 30.20
N VAL A 33 4.76 -28.72 29.94
CA VAL A 33 3.89 -28.82 28.76
C VAL A 33 4.66 -28.60 27.46
N ALA A 34 5.57 -27.62 27.45
CA ALA A 34 6.39 -27.27 26.28
C ALA A 34 7.63 -28.19 26.13
N ASN A 35 7.81 -29.22 26.97
CA ASN A 35 8.96 -30.09 26.89
C ASN A 35 9.09 -30.77 25.52
N ARG A 36 10.26 -30.71 24.89
CA ARG A 36 10.56 -31.10 23.51
C ARG A 36 9.84 -30.28 22.46
N GLY A 37 9.41 -29.07 22.81
CA GLY A 37 8.71 -28.12 21.94
C GLY A 37 9.25 -26.72 22.09
N ILE A 38 8.35 -25.75 21.97
CA ILE A 38 8.63 -24.31 22.03
C ILE A 38 7.77 -23.68 23.13
N VAL A 39 8.39 -22.89 24.00
CA VAL A 39 7.68 -21.98 24.90
C VAL A 39 7.88 -20.54 24.48
N GLU A 40 6.79 -19.80 24.39
CA GLU A 40 6.77 -18.41 23.97
C GLU A 40 6.36 -17.51 25.15
N PHE A 41 7.20 -16.53 25.47
CA PHE A 41 6.92 -15.53 26.48
C PHE A 41 6.58 -14.20 25.83
N ILE A 42 5.37 -13.74 26.02
CA ILE A 42 4.94 -12.41 25.60
C ILE A 42 5.36 -11.40 26.67
N GLU A 43 6.08 -10.34 26.26
CA GLU A 43 6.60 -9.30 27.16
C GLU A 43 7.54 -9.85 28.26
N ILE A 44 8.45 -10.73 27.89
CA ILE A 44 9.33 -11.46 28.81
C ILE A 44 10.08 -10.55 29.79
N LEU A 45 10.52 -9.36 29.35
CA LEU A 45 11.30 -8.44 30.19
C LEU A 45 10.45 -7.60 31.15
N LYS A 46 9.11 -7.75 31.12
CA LYS A 46 8.21 -7.21 32.14
C LYS A 46 7.90 -8.17 33.26
N LEU A 47 8.35 -9.42 33.15
CA LEU A 47 8.23 -10.40 34.22
C LEU A 47 9.10 -10.00 35.42
N ASP A 48 8.67 -10.45 36.61
CA ASP A 48 9.45 -10.28 37.84
C ASP A 48 10.84 -10.89 37.71
N VAL A 49 11.83 -10.29 38.31
CA VAL A 49 13.21 -10.75 38.32
C VAL A 49 13.33 -12.21 38.78
N THR A 50 12.48 -12.64 39.72
CA THR A 50 12.41 -14.01 40.19
C THR A 50 12.12 -15.03 39.08
N PHE A 51 11.21 -14.69 38.14
CA PHE A 51 10.92 -15.50 36.99
C PHE A 51 12.10 -15.59 36.02
N LEU A 52 12.83 -14.49 35.87
CA LEU A 52 14.00 -14.45 34.99
C LEU A 52 15.14 -15.32 35.50
N TYR A 53 15.26 -15.52 36.83
CA TYR A 53 16.21 -16.48 37.39
C TYR A 53 15.83 -17.95 37.08
N ASP A 54 14.57 -18.31 37.11
CA ASP A 54 14.12 -19.64 36.69
C ASP A 54 14.48 -19.93 35.22
N LEU A 55 14.44 -18.91 34.35
CA LEU A 55 14.85 -18.99 32.94
C LEU A 55 16.35 -19.28 32.80
N LEU A 56 17.22 -18.80 33.70
CA LEU A 56 18.65 -19.06 33.61
C LEU A 56 18.95 -20.54 33.74
N GLY A 57 18.33 -21.23 34.70
CA GLY A 57 18.48 -22.67 34.86
C GLY A 57 17.92 -23.45 33.66
N ALA A 58 16.77 -23.02 33.16
CA ALA A 58 16.12 -23.61 32.01
C ALA A 58 16.95 -23.48 30.71
N THR A 59 17.59 -22.32 30.50
CA THR A 59 18.35 -22.03 29.26
C THR A 59 19.75 -22.65 29.23
N GLN A 60 20.42 -22.79 30.39
CA GLN A 60 21.80 -23.25 30.44
C GLN A 60 21.91 -24.71 30.85
N GLU A 61 21.20 -25.09 31.93
CA GLU A 61 21.32 -26.41 32.51
C GLU A 61 20.27 -27.39 32.02
N HIS A 62 19.29 -26.88 31.23
CA HIS A 62 18.12 -27.65 30.78
C HIS A 62 17.36 -28.32 31.93
N LYS A 63 17.24 -27.58 33.05
CA LYS A 63 16.60 -28.06 34.27
C LYS A 63 15.72 -27.00 34.89
N ILE A 64 14.63 -27.45 35.49
CA ILE A 64 13.80 -26.65 36.38
C ILE A 64 13.76 -27.27 37.77
N LYS A 65 13.57 -26.45 38.77
CA LYS A 65 13.44 -26.88 40.15
C LYS A 65 12.06 -26.57 40.72
N PRO A 66 11.11 -27.52 40.62
CA PRO A 66 9.82 -27.35 41.27
C PRO A 66 9.98 -27.22 42.78
N LYS A 67 9.09 -26.47 43.44
CA LYS A 67 9.09 -26.37 44.90
C LYS A 67 9.02 -27.76 45.54
N LYS A 68 9.87 -28.02 46.56
CA LYS A 68 9.94 -29.25 47.35
C LYS A 68 10.34 -30.53 46.58
N PHE A 69 10.53 -30.47 45.27
CA PHE A 69 10.89 -31.64 44.46
C PHE A 69 12.28 -31.52 43.87
N ALA A 70 12.76 -32.65 43.35
CA ALA A 70 14.06 -32.74 42.69
C ALA A 70 14.06 -31.92 41.39
N GLN A 71 15.22 -31.53 40.93
CA GLN A 71 15.38 -30.95 39.62
C GLN A 71 14.87 -31.89 38.55
N THR A 72 14.14 -31.32 37.58
CA THR A 72 13.52 -32.04 36.45
C THR A 72 14.19 -31.56 35.17
N ASP A 73 14.63 -32.49 34.34
CA ASP A 73 15.21 -32.19 33.03
C ASP A 73 14.12 -31.69 32.08
N ILE A 74 14.44 -30.67 31.31
CA ILE A 74 13.60 -30.10 30.25
C ILE A 74 14.40 -29.92 28.98
N ASP A 75 13.72 -30.05 27.83
CA ASP A 75 14.31 -29.88 26.51
C ASP A 75 13.35 -29.04 25.67
N GLN A 76 13.66 -27.75 25.50
CA GLN A 76 12.78 -26.82 24.82
C GLN A 76 13.49 -25.63 24.25
N VAL A 77 12.87 -25.02 23.25
CA VAL A 77 13.26 -23.71 22.70
C VAL A 77 12.46 -22.63 23.41
N ILE A 78 13.15 -21.60 23.91
CA ILE A 78 12.52 -20.46 24.59
C ILE A 78 12.57 -19.26 23.65
N ILE A 79 11.42 -18.70 23.33
CA ILE A 79 11.26 -17.48 22.53
C ILE A 79 10.63 -16.41 23.41
N GLY A 80 11.26 -15.25 23.51
CA GLY A 80 10.74 -14.12 24.27
C GLY A 80 10.43 -12.92 23.40
N HIS A 81 9.27 -12.33 23.57
CA HIS A 81 8.91 -11.05 22.94
C HIS A 81 9.18 -9.92 23.92
N THR A 82 9.70 -8.82 23.41
CA THR A 82 9.89 -7.59 24.19
C THR A 82 9.90 -6.37 23.26
N ASN A 83 9.81 -5.18 23.83
CA ASN A 83 10.01 -3.94 23.11
C ASN A 83 11.43 -3.40 23.30
N GLU A 84 11.83 -2.46 22.44
CA GLU A 84 13.17 -1.89 22.44
C GLU A 84 13.51 -1.16 23.75
N ALA A 85 12.51 -0.53 24.40
CA ALA A 85 12.73 0.20 25.65
C ALA A 85 13.10 -0.75 26.80
N GLU A 86 12.39 -1.87 26.92
CA GLU A 86 12.68 -2.90 27.94
C GLU A 86 14.02 -3.59 27.65
N TYR A 87 14.31 -3.85 26.37
CA TYR A 87 15.61 -4.43 25.98
C TYR A 87 16.78 -3.49 26.32
N LYS A 88 16.65 -2.17 26.12
CA LYS A 88 17.66 -1.19 26.55
C LYS A 88 17.83 -1.16 28.07
N ARG A 89 16.75 -1.32 28.82
CA ARG A 89 16.84 -1.46 30.30
C ARG A 89 17.60 -2.71 30.70
N LEU A 90 17.33 -3.84 30.03
CA LEU A 90 18.11 -5.08 30.24
C LEU A 90 19.60 -4.85 29.98
N MET A 91 19.93 -4.19 28.87
CA MET A 91 21.33 -3.92 28.47
C MET A 91 22.06 -3.03 29.49
N ASN A 92 21.36 -2.12 30.15
CA ASN A 92 21.95 -1.21 31.14
C ASN A 92 21.90 -1.74 32.58
N ASN A 93 21.34 -2.93 32.82
CA ASN A 93 21.21 -3.50 34.15
C ASN A 93 22.35 -4.53 34.40
N GLU A 94 23.25 -4.18 35.27
CA GLU A 94 24.38 -5.04 35.63
C GLU A 94 23.97 -6.39 36.25
N PHE A 95 22.87 -6.41 37.02
CA PHE A 95 22.34 -7.65 37.63
C PHE A 95 21.78 -8.64 36.62
N MET A 96 21.55 -8.21 35.38
CA MET A 96 20.98 -9.02 34.32
C MET A 96 22.03 -9.52 33.29
N GLU A 97 23.33 -9.41 33.62
CA GLU A 97 24.44 -9.85 32.74
C GLU A 97 24.26 -11.31 32.31
N ALA A 98 23.97 -12.19 33.26
CA ALA A 98 23.76 -13.60 32.98
C ALA A 98 22.65 -13.90 31.98
N LEU A 99 21.56 -13.09 31.95
CA LEU A 99 20.49 -13.24 31.00
C LEU A 99 20.88 -12.66 29.62
N ARG A 100 21.62 -11.55 29.61
CA ARG A 100 22.11 -10.94 28.34
C ARG A 100 23.00 -11.91 27.57
N ASP A 101 23.94 -12.56 28.26
CA ASP A 101 24.90 -13.47 27.63
C ASP A 101 24.23 -14.70 27.00
N ARG A 102 22.99 -15.01 27.42
CA ARG A 102 22.23 -16.17 26.96
C ARG A 102 21.13 -15.77 25.97
N THR A 103 20.98 -14.47 25.70
CA THR A 103 19.91 -13.95 24.85
C THR A 103 20.44 -13.61 23.46
N ILE A 104 19.84 -14.19 22.45
CA ILE A 104 20.07 -13.82 21.04
C ILE A 104 18.99 -12.86 20.63
N LYS A 105 19.36 -11.59 20.39
CA LYS A 105 18.42 -10.57 19.92
C LYS A 105 18.14 -10.75 18.43
N ILE A 106 16.86 -10.82 18.10
CA ILE A 106 16.39 -10.79 16.73
C ILE A 106 15.49 -9.57 16.56
N ASP A 107 15.93 -8.62 15.75
CA ASP A 107 15.16 -7.42 15.45
C ASP A 107 14.06 -7.72 14.43
N ILE A 108 12.82 -7.39 14.76
CA ILE A 108 11.66 -7.55 13.90
C ILE A 108 11.18 -6.15 13.47
N PRO A 109 11.53 -5.71 12.27
CA PRO A 109 11.12 -4.39 11.77
C PRO A 109 9.64 -4.36 11.40
N TYR A 110 9.07 -3.16 11.40
CA TYR A 110 7.78 -2.91 10.76
C TYR A 110 7.88 -3.18 9.25
N ILE A 111 6.74 -3.49 8.64
CA ILE A 111 6.63 -3.71 7.21
C ILE A 111 7.01 -2.44 6.44
N THR A 112 7.80 -2.60 5.38
CA THR A 112 8.27 -1.54 4.48
C THR A 112 7.69 -1.65 3.06
N LYS A 113 6.61 -2.43 2.89
CA LYS A 113 5.86 -2.58 1.63
C LYS A 113 4.42 -2.14 1.83
N ILE A 114 3.91 -1.34 0.90
CA ILE A 114 2.52 -0.84 0.95
C ILE A 114 1.54 -2.00 0.89
N THR A 115 1.71 -2.89 -0.08
CA THR A 115 0.81 -4.03 -0.31
C THR A 115 0.66 -4.93 0.91
N GLU A 116 1.73 -5.17 1.65
CA GLU A 116 1.70 -5.97 2.86
C GLU A 116 1.05 -5.21 4.04
N GLU A 117 1.30 -3.92 4.15
CA GLU A 117 0.69 -3.06 5.17
C GLU A 117 -0.83 -2.94 4.96
N VAL A 118 -1.29 -2.78 3.73
CA VAL A 118 -2.72 -2.80 3.38
C VAL A 118 -3.38 -4.11 3.81
N ARG A 119 -2.71 -5.25 3.67
CA ARG A 119 -3.23 -6.54 4.13
C ARG A 119 -3.50 -6.57 5.63
N ILE A 120 -2.69 -5.87 6.44
CA ILE A 120 -2.95 -5.75 7.89
C ILE A 120 -4.27 -5.03 8.10
N TYR A 121 -4.49 -3.90 7.43
CA TYR A 121 -5.70 -3.10 7.60
C TYR A 121 -6.96 -3.81 7.07
N THR A 122 -6.83 -4.51 5.94
CA THR A 122 -7.95 -5.26 5.33
C THR A 122 -8.51 -6.36 6.25
N LYS A 123 -7.73 -6.87 7.21
CA LYS A 123 -8.23 -7.85 8.19
C LYS A 123 -9.39 -7.30 9.02
N ASP A 124 -9.31 -6.02 9.39
CA ASP A 124 -10.29 -5.36 10.24
C ASP A 124 -11.26 -4.47 9.46
N PHE A 125 -10.79 -3.86 8.37
CA PHE A 125 -11.53 -2.93 7.55
C PHE A 125 -11.93 -3.57 6.22
N ASN A 126 -12.89 -4.49 6.27
CA ASN A 126 -13.46 -5.17 5.11
C ASN A 126 -14.99 -5.14 5.14
N LYS A 127 -15.63 -5.50 4.04
CA LYS A 127 -17.09 -5.47 3.88
C LYS A 127 -17.85 -6.35 4.88
N GLU A 128 -17.23 -7.40 5.39
CA GLU A 128 -17.85 -8.33 6.32
C GLU A 128 -17.91 -7.77 7.75
N ARG A 129 -16.83 -7.10 8.16
CA ARG A 129 -16.71 -6.51 9.50
C ARG A 129 -17.34 -5.13 9.60
N ILE A 130 -17.25 -4.33 8.54
CA ILE A 130 -17.80 -2.96 8.51
C ILE A 130 -19.12 -2.99 7.74
N ARG A 131 -20.20 -3.24 8.46
CA ARG A 131 -21.54 -3.27 7.88
C ARG A 131 -22.11 -1.85 7.76
N GLY A 132 -22.72 -1.56 6.61
CA GLY A 132 -23.44 -0.30 6.39
C GLY A 132 -22.56 0.91 6.04
N LYS A 133 -21.23 0.72 5.91
CA LYS A 133 -20.32 1.77 5.47
C LYS A 133 -19.45 1.31 4.30
N HIS A 134 -19.17 2.22 3.39
CA HIS A 134 -18.29 2.00 2.25
C HIS A 134 -16.91 2.60 2.52
N ILE A 135 -15.87 1.83 2.25
CA ILE A 135 -14.50 2.31 2.25
C ILE A 135 -14.15 2.60 0.80
N ALA A 136 -13.95 3.88 0.48
CA ALA A 136 -13.61 4.31 -0.86
C ALA A 136 -12.26 3.69 -1.31
N PRO A 137 -12.07 3.45 -2.60
CA PRO A 137 -10.80 3.00 -3.17
C PRO A 137 -9.63 3.86 -2.67
N HIS A 138 -8.46 3.25 -2.55
CA HIS A 138 -7.21 3.88 -2.07
C HIS A 138 -7.21 4.38 -0.62
N THR A 139 -8.31 4.30 0.14
CA THR A 139 -8.36 4.77 1.53
C THR A 139 -7.34 4.05 2.41
N LEU A 140 -7.30 2.72 2.36
CA LEU A 140 -6.33 1.93 3.12
C LEU A 140 -4.92 2.03 2.53
N GLU A 141 -4.80 2.17 1.20
CA GLU A 141 -3.53 2.34 0.50
C GLU A 141 -2.84 3.66 0.90
N VAL A 142 -3.56 4.76 0.94
CA VAL A 142 -3.07 6.08 1.36
C VAL A 142 -2.59 6.06 2.81
N ALA A 143 -3.34 5.42 3.70
CA ALA A 143 -2.94 5.24 5.09
C ALA A 143 -1.66 4.38 5.21
N ALA A 144 -1.56 3.30 4.43
CA ALA A 144 -0.39 2.43 4.38
C ALA A 144 0.84 3.15 3.79
N MET A 145 0.67 3.94 2.74
CA MET A 145 1.74 4.76 2.17
C MET A 145 2.37 5.67 3.23
N TRP A 146 1.54 6.38 3.99
CA TRP A 146 2.04 7.26 5.05
C TRP A 146 2.77 6.48 6.15
N ALA A 147 2.20 5.37 6.62
CA ALA A 147 2.82 4.53 7.63
C ALA A 147 4.19 4.03 7.18
N VAL A 148 4.28 3.51 5.96
CA VAL A 148 5.53 2.99 5.40
C VAL A 148 6.54 4.11 5.18
N LEU A 149 6.15 5.26 4.63
CA LEU A 149 7.05 6.43 4.47
C LEU A 149 7.66 6.87 5.80
N SER A 150 6.90 6.82 6.90
CA SER A 150 7.42 7.16 8.23
C SER A 150 8.54 6.22 8.71
N ARG A 151 8.63 5.01 8.15
CA ARG A 151 9.58 3.94 8.50
C ARG A 151 10.80 3.88 7.61
N LEU A 152 10.74 4.49 6.42
CA LEU A 152 11.83 4.49 5.45
C LEU A 152 12.86 5.59 5.76
N GLU A 153 14.12 5.30 5.47
CA GLU A 153 15.21 6.29 5.47
C GLU A 153 15.43 6.85 4.07
N ASP A 154 15.90 8.09 3.99
CA ASP A 154 16.24 8.71 2.71
C ASP A 154 17.37 7.94 2.01
N PRO A 155 17.31 7.74 0.68
CA PRO A 155 18.37 7.09 -0.06
C PRO A 155 19.67 7.90 0.01
N LYS A 156 20.81 7.24 0.25
CA LYS A 156 22.10 7.92 0.42
C LYS A 156 22.93 7.96 -0.86
N LYS A 157 22.88 6.91 -1.66
CA LYS A 157 23.71 6.72 -2.86
C LYS A 157 22.97 6.94 -4.18
N HIS A 158 21.67 6.78 -4.19
CA HIS A 158 20.86 6.90 -5.39
C HIS A 158 20.11 8.23 -5.40
N ASN A 159 20.04 8.87 -6.57
CA ASN A 159 19.24 10.09 -6.73
C ASN A 159 17.75 9.75 -6.85
N LEU A 160 17.18 9.24 -5.77
CA LEU A 160 15.79 8.81 -5.64
C LEU A 160 15.09 9.65 -4.58
N SER A 161 13.85 10.02 -4.85
CA SER A 161 12.96 10.51 -3.80
C SER A 161 12.51 9.38 -2.88
N LEU A 162 12.11 9.71 -1.65
CA LEU A 162 11.56 8.73 -0.70
C LEU A 162 10.33 8.00 -1.27
N LEU A 163 9.49 8.71 -2.03
CA LEU A 163 8.32 8.14 -2.70
C LEU A 163 8.71 7.14 -3.82
N GLN A 164 9.76 7.44 -4.58
CA GLN A 164 10.27 6.49 -5.58
C GLN A 164 10.84 5.23 -4.92
N LYS A 165 11.57 5.39 -3.83
CA LYS A 165 12.05 4.27 -3.01
C LYS A 165 10.89 3.40 -2.50
N LEU A 166 9.83 4.03 -1.99
CA LEU A 166 8.61 3.34 -1.56
C LEU A 166 8.00 2.49 -2.69
N LYS A 167 7.89 3.07 -3.90
CA LYS A 167 7.37 2.37 -5.09
C LYS A 167 8.24 1.18 -5.49
N LEU A 168 9.56 1.33 -5.45
CA LEU A 168 10.50 0.23 -5.72
C LEU A 168 10.38 -0.90 -4.69
N TYR A 169 10.24 -0.57 -3.41
CA TYR A 169 10.05 -1.56 -2.34
C TYR A 169 8.74 -2.33 -2.47
N ASP A 170 7.71 -1.69 -3.01
CA ASP A 170 6.43 -2.30 -3.30
C ASP A 170 6.41 -3.12 -4.60
N GLY A 171 7.54 -3.15 -5.33
CA GLY A 171 7.71 -3.93 -6.56
C GLY A 171 7.31 -3.21 -7.84
N LYS A 172 7.04 -1.90 -7.79
CA LYS A 172 6.78 -1.10 -9.00
C LYS A 172 8.08 -0.90 -9.78
N VAL A 173 8.00 -1.04 -11.09
CA VAL A 173 9.14 -0.83 -11.99
C VAL A 173 9.29 0.68 -12.25
N LEU A 174 10.48 1.20 -12.01
CA LEU A 174 10.84 2.57 -12.36
C LEU A 174 11.97 2.56 -13.40
N PRO A 175 11.93 3.45 -14.41
CA PRO A 175 12.98 3.54 -15.42
C PRO A 175 14.36 3.78 -14.79
N GLY A 176 15.36 3.00 -15.21
CA GLY A 176 16.73 3.10 -14.71
C GLY A 176 17.02 2.39 -13.39
N TYR A 177 16.05 1.71 -12.77
CA TYR A 177 16.21 1.00 -11.50
C TYR A 177 15.83 -0.48 -11.63
N THR A 178 16.63 -1.35 -11.01
CA THR A 178 16.50 -2.81 -11.09
C THR A 178 16.26 -3.42 -9.71
N GLN A 179 16.02 -4.73 -9.67
CA GLN A 179 15.94 -5.51 -8.43
C GLN A 179 17.24 -5.42 -7.60
N ASP A 180 18.39 -5.27 -8.24
CA ASP A 180 19.65 -5.14 -7.54
C ASP A 180 19.76 -3.79 -6.85
N THR A 181 19.22 -2.73 -7.45
CA THR A 181 19.06 -1.42 -6.79
C THR A 181 18.27 -1.54 -5.48
N VAL A 182 17.19 -2.32 -5.47
CA VAL A 182 16.39 -2.55 -4.25
C VAL A 182 17.21 -3.26 -3.17
N LYS A 183 18.04 -4.24 -3.55
CA LYS A 183 18.93 -4.93 -2.61
C LYS A 183 20.00 -4.00 -2.04
N GLU A 184 20.55 -3.13 -2.86
CA GLU A 184 21.53 -2.11 -2.45
C GLU A 184 20.92 -1.10 -1.48
N LEU A 185 19.72 -0.57 -1.78
CA LEU A 185 18.99 0.33 -0.89
C LEU A 185 18.74 -0.29 0.48
N ARG A 186 18.38 -1.57 0.55
CA ARG A 186 18.18 -2.28 1.81
C ARG A 186 19.48 -2.50 2.60
N LYS A 187 20.59 -2.72 1.91
CA LYS A 187 21.91 -2.84 2.57
C LYS A 187 22.40 -1.51 3.13
N GLU A 188 22.05 -0.42 2.47
CA GLU A 188 22.43 0.93 2.84
C GLU A 188 21.67 1.44 4.07
N THR A 189 20.44 0.97 4.28
CA THR A 189 19.53 1.42 5.32
C THR A 189 19.04 0.26 6.20
N GLN A 190 19.97 -0.30 6.99
CA GLN A 190 19.74 -1.51 7.81
C GLN A 190 18.73 -1.31 8.96
N ARG A 191 18.44 -0.07 9.33
CA ARG A 191 17.53 0.25 10.44
C ARG A 191 16.12 0.63 10.01
N GLU A 192 15.81 0.53 8.73
CA GLU A 192 14.45 0.77 8.23
C GLU A 192 13.44 -0.16 8.88
N GLY A 193 12.30 0.40 9.24
CA GLY A 193 11.25 -0.33 9.95
C GLY A 193 11.46 -0.47 11.45
N MET A 194 12.63 -0.13 12.00
CA MET A 194 12.85 -0.18 13.45
C MET A 194 12.18 0.98 14.19
N ASN A 195 11.94 2.07 13.50
CA ASN A 195 11.22 3.25 13.98
C ASN A 195 10.09 3.60 13.02
N GLY A 196 9.24 4.55 13.40
CA GLY A 196 8.13 5.04 12.60
C GLY A 196 6.77 4.70 13.21
N ILE A 197 5.73 4.97 12.45
CA ILE A 197 4.34 4.81 12.91
C ILE A 197 3.93 3.34 12.92
N SER A 198 3.34 2.90 14.03
CA SER A 198 2.85 1.53 14.17
C SER A 198 1.55 1.30 13.36
N PRO A 199 1.32 0.07 12.86
CA PRO A 199 0.06 -0.28 12.19
C PRO A 199 -1.16 -0.04 13.09
N ARG A 200 -1.03 -0.32 14.38
CA ARG A 200 -2.10 -0.14 15.39
C ARG A 200 -2.58 1.31 15.47
N TYR A 201 -1.63 2.26 15.48
CA TYR A 201 -1.99 3.68 15.46
C TYR A 201 -2.80 4.07 14.23
N VAL A 202 -2.40 3.56 13.06
CA VAL A 202 -3.12 3.83 11.80
C VAL A 202 -4.52 3.22 11.82
N GLN A 203 -4.67 2.00 12.32
CA GLN A 203 -5.97 1.34 12.50
C GLN A 203 -6.90 2.15 13.41
N ASP A 204 -6.37 2.71 14.51
CA ASP A 204 -7.14 3.61 15.39
C ASP A 204 -7.62 4.85 14.63
N LYS A 205 -6.79 5.44 13.78
CA LYS A 205 -7.17 6.62 12.99
C LYS A 205 -8.18 6.31 11.88
N ILE A 206 -8.06 5.17 11.24
CA ILE A 206 -9.09 4.68 10.29
C ILE A 206 -10.41 4.46 11.03
N SER A 207 -10.37 3.87 12.24
CA SER A 207 -11.55 3.70 13.09
C SER A 207 -12.18 5.03 13.48
N ASN A 208 -11.37 6.03 13.82
CA ASN A 208 -11.86 7.38 14.12
C ASN A 208 -12.54 8.02 12.89
N ALA A 209 -11.96 7.87 11.70
CA ALA A 209 -12.57 8.35 10.47
C ALA A 209 -13.93 7.67 10.21
N LEU A 210 -14.05 6.36 10.49
CA LEU A 210 -15.31 5.63 10.39
C LEU A 210 -16.39 6.12 11.37
N VAL A 211 -15.99 6.50 12.58
CA VAL A 211 -16.93 7.01 13.61
C VAL A 211 -17.34 8.45 13.32
N ASN A 212 -16.39 9.28 12.87
CA ASN A 212 -16.60 10.70 12.62
C ASN A 212 -17.22 10.99 11.24
N GLU A 213 -17.51 9.98 10.46
CA GLU A 213 -18.19 10.13 9.18
C GLU A 213 -19.58 10.76 9.36
N MET A 214 -19.86 11.80 8.59
CA MET A 214 -21.04 12.68 8.77
C MET A 214 -22.35 12.17 8.14
N GLY A 215 -22.58 10.85 8.09
CA GLY A 215 -23.89 10.31 7.72
C GLY A 215 -24.04 9.87 6.27
N GLU A 216 -23.01 10.03 5.41
CA GLU A 216 -23.05 9.58 4.03
C GLU A 216 -22.66 8.09 3.86
N GLY A 217 -22.29 7.42 4.93
CA GLY A 217 -21.93 5.99 4.95
C GLY A 217 -20.65 5.65 4.18
N THR A 218 -19.80 6.65 3.89
CA THR A 218 -18.57 6.46 3.11
C THR A 218 -17.40 7.14 3.76
N ILE A 219 -16.29 6.43 3.93
CA ILE A 219 -15.00 7.04 4.26
C ILE A 219 -14.11 7.10 3.03
N ASN A 220 -13.38 8.19 2.90
CA ASN A 220 -12.49 8.46 1.80
C ASN A 220 -11.05 8.74 2.29
N PRO A 221 -10.04 8.77 1.42
CA PRO A 221 -8.65 9.03 1.78
C PRO A 221 -8.43 10.36 2.50
N PHE A 222 -9.21 11.40 2.18
CA PHE A 222 -9.07 12.72 2.82
C PHE A 222 -9.44 12.69 4.29
N MET A 223 -10.53 11.98 4.63
CA MET A 223 -10.98 11.83 6.02
C MET A 223 -9.91 11.13 6.86
N VAL A 224 -9.32 10.05 6.31
CA VAL A 224 -8.26 9.31 7.00
C VAL A 224 -7.00 10.16 7.13
N LEU A 225 -6.57 10.86 6.08
CA LEU A 225 -5.42 11.76 6.14
C LEU A 225 -5.63 12.90 7.16
N ALA A 226 -6.83 13.45 7.24
CA ALA A 226 -7.16 14.48 8.23
C ALA A 226 -7.06 13.95 9.67
N GLU A 227 -7.55 12.73 9.93
CA GLU A 227 -7.43 12.09 11.26
C GLU A 227 -5.98 11.74 11.60
N LEU A 228 -5.17 11.32 10.61
CA LEU A 228 -3.74 11.10 10.79
C LEU A 228 -3.00 12.40 11.14
N GLU A 229 -3.26 13.48 10.40
CA GLU A 229 -2.65 14.79 10.62
C GLU A 229 -3.03 15.38 11.98
N LYS A 230 -4.32 15.31 12.35
CA LYS A 230 -4.83 15.73 13.67
C LYS A 230 -4.19 14.92 14.79
N GLY A 231 -4.11 13.60 14.62
CA GLY A 231 -3.53 12.71 15.62
C GLY A 231 -2.02 12.89 15.79
N LEU A 232 -1.30 13.26 14.73
CA LEU A 232 0.15 13.47 14.77
C LEU A 232 0.56 14.57 15.74
N ARG A 233 -0.26 15.62 15.91
CA ARG A 233 0.01 16.72 16.84
C ARG A 233 0.07 16.27 18.31
N ASN A 234 -0.72 15.25 18.66
CA ASN A 234 -0.86 14.76 20.03
C ASN A 234 -0.32 13.34 20.23
N HIS A 235 0.53 12.86 19.33
CA HIS A 235 1.08 11.50 19.39
C HIS A 235 2.09 11.39 20.54
N SER A 236 1.78 10.59 21.56
CA SER A 236 2.57 10.48 22.80
C SER A 236 3.97 9.87 22.59
N LEU A 237 4.17 9.07 21.54
CA LEU A 237 5.45 8.43 21.25
C LEU A 237 6.37 9.29 20.38
N ILE A 238 5.87 10.36 19.77
CA ILE A 238 6.67 11.29 18.97
C ILE A 238 7.03 12.48 19.87
N THR A 239 8.18 12.40 20.48
CA THR A 239 8.70 13.43 21.39
C THR A 239 9.58 14.46 20.66
N ASN A 240 10.09 14.13 19.48
CA ASN A 240 10.97 14.97 18.70
C ASN A 240 10.18 15.77 17.67
N GLU A 241 10.32 17.08 17.67
CA GLU A 241 9.67 17.99 16.70
C GLU A 241 10.17 17.77 15.26
N GLU A 242 11.40 17.34 15.07
CA GLU A 242 11.94 17.03 13.74
C GLU A 242 11.24 15.80 13.14
N GLU A 243 11.01 14.76 13.95
CA GLU A 243 10.24 13.59 13.51
C GLU A 243 8.79 13.96 13.19
N ARG A 244 8.17 14.80 14.01
CA ARG A 244 6.81 15.28 13.78
C ARG A 244 6.71 16.04 12.47
N LYS A 245 7.65 16.93 12.19
CA LYS A 245 7.74 17.67 10.95
C LYS A 245 7.92 16.74 9.76
N ARG A 246 8.84 15.78 9.85
CA ARG A 246 9.08 14.77 8.81
C ARG A 246 7.83 13.95 8.50
N TYR A 247 7.10 13.49 9.52
CA TYR A 247 5.87 12.71 9.31
C TYR A 247 4.74 13.57 8.72
N SER A 248 4.70 14.86 9.03
CA SER A 248 3.80 15.82 8.39
C SER A 248 4.16 16.05 6.91
N GLU A 249 5.44 16.15 6.58
CA GLU A 249 5.92 16.23 5.20
C GLU A 249 5.55 14.97 4.40
N CYS A 250 5.62 13.78 5.03
CA CYS A 250 5.17 12.54 4.43
C CYS A 250 3.66 12.57 4.09
N ILE A 251 2.80 13.20 4.90
CA ILE A 251 1.38 13.41 4.54
C ILE A 251 1.26 14.23 3.26
N GLY A 252 2.06 15.27 3.11
CA GLY A 252 2.09 16.07 1.88
C GLY A 252 2.54 15.28 0.65
N MET A 253 3.51 14.35 0.81
CA MET A 253 3.92 13.45 -0.27
C MET A 253 2.80 12.50 -0.67
N VAL A 254 2.11 11.92 0.29
CA VAL A 254 0.98 11.00 0.05
C VAL A 254 -0.18 11.72 -0.60
N LYS A 255 -0.51 12.95 -0.18
CA LYS A 255 -1.55 13.77 -0.82
C LYS A 255 -1.26 13.97 -2.31
N ARG A 256 -0.01 14.29 -2.68
CA ARG A 256 0.40 14.45 -4.10
C ARG A 256 0.33 13.12 -4.88
N GLU A 257 0.75 12.03 -4.28
CA GLU A 257 0.64 10.72 -4.94
C GLU A 257 -0.81 10.30 -5.16
N TYR A 258 -1.67 10.53 -4.18
CA TYR A 258 -3.10 10.27 -4.31
C TYR A 258 -3.73 11.15 -5.40
N GLU A 259 -3.32 12.42 -5.48
CA GLU A 259 -3.73 13.32 -6.54
C GLU A 259 -3.43 12.76 -7.94
N GLU A 260 -2.22 12.23 -8.14
CA GLU A 260 -1.85 11.61 -9.42
C GLU A 260 -2.64 10.31 -9.70
N ILE A 261 -2.90 9.52 -8.67
CA ILE A 261 -3.70 8.30 -8.81
C ILE A 261 -5.13 8.65 -9.29
N VAL A 262 -5.80 9.57 -8.61
CA VAL A 262 -7.21 9.91 -8.95
C VAL A 262 -7.33 10.67 -10.27
N LYS A 263 -6.35 11.52 -10.62
CA LYS A 263 -6.28 12.12 -11.95
C LYS A 263 -6.25 11.07 -13.04
N ASN A 264 -5.38 10.07 -12.90
CA ASN A 264 -5.26 8.96 -13.84
C ASN A 264 -6.56 8.13 -13.93
N GLU A 265 -7.23 7.89 -12.80
CA GLU A 265 -8.49 7.13 -12.78
C GLU A 265 -9.63 7.90 -13.42
N VAL A 266 -9.78 9.19 -13.11
CA VAL A 266 -10.78 10.06 -13.76
C VAL A 266 -10.49 10.15 -15.26
N GLN A 267 -9.25 10.33 -15.66
CA GLN A 267 -8.84 10.33 -17.06
C GLN A 267 -9.26 9.03 -17.76
N ARG A 268 -8.99 7.88 -17.14
CA ARG A 268 -9.41 6.58 -17.69
C ARG A 268 -10.92 6.40 -17.71
N ALA A 269 -11.65 6.89 -16.72
CA ALA A 269 -13.10 6.86 -16.71
C ALA A 269 -13.73 7.73 -17.81
N ILE A 270 -13.13 8.88 -18.10
CA ILE A 270 -13.51 9.76 -19.20
C ILE A 270 -13.23 9.06 -20.54
N SER A 271 -12.04 8.52 -20.70
CA SER A 271 -11.58 7.85 -21.93
C SER A 271 -12.18 6.46 -22.14
N ALA A 272 -12.93 5.91 -21.20
CA ALA A 272 -13.55 4.59 -21.31
C ALA A 272 -14.78 4.54 -22.21
N ASP A 273 -14.83 5.38 -23.25
CA ASP A 273 -15.82 5.34 -24.31
C ASP A 273 -15.30 4.44 -25.43
N GLU A 274 -15.62 3.14 -25.34
CA GLU A 274 -15.15 2.13 -26.28
C GLU A 274 -15.49 2.49 -27.73
N ASP A 275 -16.71 3.00 -27.98
CA ASP A 275 -17.13 3.38 -29.33
C ASP A 275 -16.34 4.59 -29.86
N ALA A 276 -16.06 5.57 -29.01
CA ALA A 276 -15.29 6.75 -29.39
C ALA A 276 -13.81 6.39 -29.63
N ILE A 277 -13.21 5.54 -28.77
CA ILE A 277 -11.84 5.09 -28.98
C ILE A 277 -11.72 4.23 -30.24
N GLU A 278 -12.68 3.33 -30.49
CA GLU A 278 -12.67 2.47 -31.67
C GLU A 278 -12.73 3.31 -32.95
N LYS A 279 -13.60 4.33 -33.01
CA LYS A 279 -13.65 5.28 -34.11
C LYS A 279 -12.34 6.05 -34.29
N LEU A 280 -11.77 6.56 -33.19
CA LEU A 280 -10.50 7.28 -33.22
C LEU A 280 -9.37 6.37 -33.70
N ALA A 281 -9.31 5.13 -33.18
CA ALA A 281 -8.34 4.12 -33.58
C ALA A 281 -8.46 3.77 -35.08
N ALA A 282 -9.69 3.54 -35.56
CA ALA A 282 -9.93 3.25 -36.96
C ALA A 282 -9.45 4.40 -37.86
N ASN A 283 -9.82 5.64 -37.52
CA ASN A 283 -9.39 6.82 -38.29
C ASN A 283 -7.88 7.01 -38.29
N TYR A 284 -7.24 6.78 -37.12
CA TYR A 284 -5.78 6.87 -36.98
C TYR A 284 -5.05 5.80 -37.80
N ILE A 285 -5.54 4.55 -37.77
CA ILE A 285 -4.96 3.44 -38.52
C ILE A 285 -5.12 3.63 -40.02
N ASP A 286 -6.30 4.08 -40.47
CA ASP A 286 -6.55 4.40 -41.88
C ASP A 286 -5.63 5.51 -42.38
N ALA A 287 -5.43 6.56 -41.57
CA ALA A 287 -4.49 7.65 -41.87
C ALA A 287 -3.03 7.16 -41.97
N ILE A 288 -2.57 6.34 -40.99
CA ILE A 288 -1.22 5.77 -41.04
C ILE A 288 -1.04 4.87 -42.24
N LYS A 289 -2.02 4.02 -42.54
CA LYS A 289 -1.98 3.12 -43.70
C LYS A 289 -1.78 3.90 -44.99
N ALA A 290 -2.61 4.90 -45.22
CA ALA A 290 -2.52 5.76 -46.41
C ALA A 290 -1.17 6.52 -46.44
N TYR A 291 -0.69 7.03 -45.31
CA TYR A 291 0.61 7.71 -45.22
C TYR A 291 1.80 6.79 -45.60
N VAL A 292 1.83 5.58 -45.03
CA VAL A 292 2.93 4.62 -45.25
C VAL A 292 2.92 4.07 -46.71
N LEU A 293 1.73 3.83 -47.25
CA LEU A 293 1.54 3.36 -48.62
C LEU A 293 1.63 4.49 -49.68
N LYS A 294 1.70 5.76 -49.21
CA LYS A 294 1.67 6.95 -50.10
C LYS A 294 0.41 7.01 -50.95
N GLU A 295 -0.72 6.59 -50.40
CA GLU A 295 -2.04 6.60 -51.00
C GLU A 295 -2.85 7.79 -50.49
N LYS A 296 -3.83 8.26 -51.32
CA LYS A 296 -4.79 9.26 -50.89
C LYS A 296 -6.00 8.59 -50.26
N VAL A 297 -6.57 9.24 -49.24
CA VAL A 297 -7.78 8.80 -48.54
C VAL A 297 -9.00 9.41 -49.22
N LYS A 298 -10.05 8.63 -49.50
CA LYS A 298 -11.31 9.15 -49.98
C LYS A 298 -12.07 9.76 -48.84
N ASP A 299 -12.33 11.06 -48.91
CA ASP A 299 -13.18 11.76 -47.96
C ASP A 299 -14.61 11.18 -48.00
N ARG A 300 -15.13 10.78 -46.85
CA ARG A 300 -16.46 10.12 -46.74
C ARG A 300 -17.62 11.02 -47.09
N PHE A 301 -17.45 12.35 -47.04
CA PHE A 301 -18.52 13.34 -47.28
C PHE A 301 -18.46 13.90 -48.70
N THR A 302 -17.26 14.15 -49.21
CA THR A 302 -17.10 14.82 -50.52
C THR A 302 -16.72 13.84 -51.61
N GLY A 303 -16.30 12.61 -51.29
CA GLY A 303 -15.80 11.60 -52.24
C GLY A 303 -14.49 11.97 -52.95
N GLN A 304 -13.86 13.08 -52.55
CA GLN A 304 -12.59 13.54 -53.14
C GLN A 304 -11.39 12.81 -52.50
N ASP A 305 -10.32 12.65 -53.29
CA ASP A 305 -9.07 12.11 -52.79
C ASP A 305 -8.28 13.18 -52.03
N VAL A 306 -8.11 12.99 -50.72
CA VAL A 306 -7.42 13.92 -49.77
C VAL A 306 -6.13 13.27 -49.30
N GLU A 307 -5.14 14.09 -48.96
CA GLU A 307 -3.93 13.62 -48.27
C GLU A 307 -4.26 13.10 -46.88
N PRO A 308 -3.51 12.09 -46.37
CA PRO A 308 -3.71 11.57 -45.01
C PRO A 308 -3.68 12.67 -43.95
N ASP A 309 -4.56 12.58 -42.95
CA ASP A 309 -4.67 13.61 -41.89
C ASP A 309 -3.45 13.61 -40.96
N GLU A 310 -2.43 14.39 -41.34
CA GLU A 310 -1.20 14.55 -40.57
C GLU A 310 -1.47 15.18 -39.19
N ARG A 311 -2.49 16.04 -39.05
CA ARG A 311 -2.85 16.67 -37.77
C ARG A 311 -3.39 15.63 -36.81
N LEU A 312 -4.26 14.76 -37.27
CA LEU A 312 -4.78 13.65 -36.45
C LEU A 312 -3.63 12.75 -36.00
N MET A 313 -2.78 12.29 -36.92
CA MET A 313 -1.64 11.42 -36.60
C MET A 313 -0.74 12.04 -35.56
N ARG A 314 -0.32 13.29 -35.78
CA ARG A 314 0.54 14.01 -34.82
C ARG A 314 -0.12 14.22 -33.45
N SER A 315 -1.40 14.57 -33.43
CA SER A 315 -2.12 14.78 -32.17
C SER A 315 -2.19 13.54 -31.27
N VAL A 316 -2.16 12.35 -31.85
CA VAL A 316 -2.08 11.06 -31.13
C VAL A 316 -0.64 10.76 -30.70
N GLU A 317 0.33 10.93 -31.62
CA GLU A 317 1.75 10.61 -31.40
C GLU A 317 2.42 11.48 -30.33
N GLU A 318 2.03 12.76 -30.26
CA GLU A 318 2.51 13.71 -29.24
C GLU A 318 2.10 13.34 -27.82
N LYS A 319 0.98 12.63 -27.65
CA LYS A 319 0.53 12.18 -26.32
C LYS A 319 1.44 11.13 -25.68
N ILE A 320 2.25 10.46 -26.46
CA ILE A 320 3.25 9.50 -26.01
C ILE A 320 4.68 9.98 -26.29
N GLU A 321 4.83 11.27 -26.45
CA GLU A 321 6.13 11.95 -26.61
C GLU A 321 6.96 11.43 -27.80
N ILE A 322 6.29 11.09 -28.93
CA ILE A 322 7.00 10.74 -30.15
C ILE A 322 7.51 12.02 -30.81
N PRO A 323 8.83 12.25 -30.88
CA PRO A 323 9.38 13.45 -31.49
C PRO A 323 9.20 13.42 -33.03
N GLU A 324 9.15 14.58 -33.66
CA GLU A 324 8.91 14.77 -35.09
C GLU A 324 9.84 13.91 -35.97
N ASN A 325 11.10 13.77 -35.58
CA ASN A 325 12.11 13.00 -36.31
C ASN A 325 11.94 11.47 -36.21
N ARG A 326 11.06 10.98 -35.31
CA ARG A 326 10.77 9.53 -35.14
C ARG A 326 9.34 9.14 -35.52
N LYS A 327 8.55 10.06 -36.03
CA LYS A 327 7.17 9.77 -36.40
C LYS A 327 7.05 8.66 -37.47
N GLU A 328 7.94 8.68 -38.46
CA GLU A 328 7.95 7.68 -39.53
C GLU A 328 8.27 6.27 -39.02
N ASP A 329 9.24 6.16 -38.11
CA ASP A 329 9.61 4.88 -37.53
C ASP A 329 8.46 4.29 -36.70
N PHE A 330 7.79 5.13 -35.91
CA PHE A 330 6.65 4.70 -35.12
C PHE A 330 5.46 4.27 -35.98
N ARG A 331 5.16 5.01 -37.04
CA ARG A 331 4.08 4.66 -38.00
C ARG A 331 4.38 3.35 -38.72
N ARG A 332 5.63 3.12 -39.15
CA ARG A 332 6.06 1.86 -39.71
C ARG A 332 6.02 0.69 -38.73
N GLU A 333 6.39 0.92 -37.46
CA GLU A 333 6.30 -0.10 -36.41
C GLU A 333 4.87 -0.62 -36.26
N ILE A 334 3.89 0.29 -36.20
CA ILE A 334 2.46 -0.07 -36.11
C ILE A 334 2.01 -0.82 -37.38
N MET A 335 2.40 -0.38 -38.57
CA MET A 335 2.04 -1.04 -39.81
C MET A 335 2.64 -2.43 -39.92
N ASN A 336 3.90 -2.61 -39.50
CA ASN A 336 4.56 -3.91 -39.47
C ASN A 336 3.86 -4.85 -38.49
N TYR A 337 3.45 -4.35 -37.32
CA TYR A 337 2.70 -5.13 -36.35
C TYR A 337 1.33 -5.57 -36.90
N ILE A 338 0.59 -4.67 -37.58
CA ILE A 338 -0.66 -5.00 -38.25
C ILE A 338 -0.43 -6.05 -39.34
N GLY A 339 0.62 -5.89 -40.13
CA GLY A 339 0.99 -6.84 -41.18
C GLY A 339 1.34 -8.23 -40.63
N ALA A 340 2.09 -8.31 -39.54
CA ALA A 340 2.42 -9.57 -38.88
C ALA A 340 1.17 -10.30 -38.38
N LEU A 341 0.24 -9.58 -37.74
CA LEU A 341 -1.03 -10.16 -37.29
C LEU A 341 -1.89 -10.66 -38.46
N ALA A 342 -1.92 -9.92 -39.55
CA ALA A 342 -2.67 -10.32 -40.77
C ALA A 342 -2.12 -11.63 -41.38
N ILE A 343 -0.79 -11.83 -41.35
CA ILE A 343 -0.15 -13.08 -41.78
C ILE A 343 -0.58 -14.25 -40.89
N ASP A 344 -0.70 -14.02 -39.60
CA ASP A 344 -1.18 -15.02 -38.62
C ASP A 344 -2.72 -15.23 -38.66
N GLY A 345 -3.44 -14.56 -39.55
CA GLY A 345 -4.89 -14.62 -39.64
C GLY A 345 -5.65 -13.95 -38.49
N LYS A 346 -4.97 -13.12 -37.71
CA LYS A 346 -5.55 -12.37 -36.57
C LYS A 346 -5.92 -10.97 -37.02
N LYS A 347 -7.05 -10.46 -36.50
CA LYS A 347 -7.39 -9.05 -36.67
C LYS A 347 -6.56 -8.20 -35.70
N PHE A 348 -6.15 -7.04 -36.16
CA PHE A 348 -5.53 -6.05 -35.32
C PHE A 348 -6.58 -5.45 -34.38
N GLU A 349 -6.30 -5.46 -33.08
CA GLU A 349 -7.09 -4.84 -32.05
C GLU A 349 -6.22 -3.78 -31.37
N TRP A 350 -6.67 -2.52 -31.39
CA TRP A 350 -5.90 -1.37 -30.91
C TRP A 350 -5.44 -1.51 -29.45
N HIS A 351 -6.20 -2.24 -28.62
CA HIS A 351 -5.90 -2.46 -27.21
C HIS A 351 -4.77 -3.47 -26.96
N THR A 352 -4.35 -4.25 -27.95
CA THR A 352 -3.22 -5.19 -27.82
C THR A 352 -1.86 -4.50 -27.87
N ASN A 353 -1.80 -3.27 -28.40
CA ASN A 353 -0.60 -2.45 -28.40
C ASN A 353 -0.70 -1.39 -27.29
N ASP A 354 0.00 -1.60 -26.16
CA ASP A 354 -0.07 -0.72 -24.99
C ASP A 354 0.30 0.74 -25.28
N ARG A 355 1.25 0.99 -26.19
CA ARG A 355 1.65 2.35 -26.54
C ARG A 355 0.56 3.07 -27.32
N LEU A 356 -0.02 2.40 -28.32
CA LEU A 356 -1.11 2.96 -29.11
C LEU A 356 -2.35 3.16 -28.26
N ARG A 357 -2.73 2.17 -27.44
CA ARG A 357 -3.86 2.29 -26.53
C ARG A 357 -3.72 3.53 -25.64
N ARG A 358 -2.57 3.70 -24.99
CA ARG A 358 -2.30 4.87 -24.14
C ARG A 358 -2.37 6.18 -24.92
N ALA A 359 -1.86 6.24 -26.14
CA ALA A 359 -1.90 7.43 -26.98
C ALA A 359 -3.34 7.83 -27.32
N LEU A 360 -4.18 6.84 -27.70
CA LEU A 360 -5.59 7.06 -28.03
C LEU A 360 -6.42 7.48 -26.82
N GLU A 361 -6.22 6.83 -25.67
CA GLU A 361 -6.87 7.20 -24.40
C GLU A 361 -6.53 8.65 -24.00
N LEU A 362 -5.26 9.03 -24.08
CA LEU A 362 -4.81 10.40 -23.79
C LEU A 362 -5.37 11.44 -24.75
N LYS A 363 -5.41 11.11 -26.04
CA LYS A 363 -5.99 12.00 -27.07
C LYS A 363 -7.49 12.17 -26.87
N LEU A 364 -8.22 11.10 -26.64
CA LEU A 364 -9.66 11.17 -26.37
C LEU A 364 -9.97 11.97 -25.11
N PHE A 365 -9.18 11.78 -24.06
CA PHE A 365 -9.30 12.57 -22.83
C PHE A 365 -9.13 14.07 -23.12
N GLU A 366 -8.10 14.46 -23.88
CA GLU A 366 -7.89 15.87 -24.21
C GLU A 366 -9.04 16.46 -25.00
N ASP A 367 -9.57 15.72 -25.97
CA ASP A 367 -10.70 16.16 -26.78
C ASP A 367 -12.00 16.28 -25.96
N GLN A 368 -12.17 15.46 -24.93
CA GLN A 368 -13.35 15.42 -24.09
C GLN A 368 -13.24 16.33 -22.85
N LYS A 369 -12.04 16.61 -22.32
CA LYS A 369 -11.88 17.41 -21.10
C LYS A 369 -12.51 18.79 -21.20
N ASP A 370 -12.38 19.45 -22.35
CA ASP A 370 -12.96 20.78 -22.60
C ASP A 370 -14.49 20.71 -22.78
N SER A 371 -14.97 19.61 -23.34
CA SER A 371 -16.42 19.39 -23.52
C SER A 371 -17.14 19.04 -22.22
N ILE A 372 -16.44 18.43 -21.26
CA ILE A 372 -17.00 18.05 -19.96
C ILE A 372 -16.95 19.24 -18.99
N LYS A 373 -16.15 20.29 -19.31
CA LYS A 373 -15.97 21.47 -18.45
C LYS A 373 -15.80 21.07 -16.99
N LEU A 374 -14.80 20.22 -16.68
CA LEU A 374 -14.50 19.78 -15.31
C LEU A 374 -14.43 20.97 -14.32
N GLN A 375 -14.07 22.15 -14.81
CA GLN A 375 -14.08 23.39 -14.04
C GLN A 375 -15.49 23.86 -13.61
N THR A 376 -16.55 23.47 -14.34
CA THR A 376 -17.93 23.86 -13.97
C THR A 376 -18.51 22.99 -12.87
N LEU A 377 -17.85 21.86 -12.50
CA LEU A 377 -18.21 21.10 -11.30
C LEU A 377 -18.08 21.94 -10.02
N VAL A 378 -17.20 22.94 -10.05
CA VAL A 378 -16.99 23.89 -8.94
C VAL A 378 -18.06 25.01 -8.94
N SER A 379 -18.82 25.18 -10.03
CA SER A 379 -19.86 26.20 -10.15
C SER A 379 -21.24 25.62 -9.87
N ASN A 380 -22.09 26.38 -9.17
CA ASN A 380 -23.45 25.97 -8.77
C ASN A 380 -24.44 25.87 -9.95
N VAL A 381 -24.02 26.10 -11.19
CA VAL A 381 -24.87 26.06 -12.38
C VAL A 381 -24.27 25.10 -13.40
N ILE A 382 -24.77 23.88 -13.40
CA ILE A 382 -24.40 22.83 -14.34
C ILE A 382 -25.53 22.68 -15.35
N ASP A 383 -25.23 22.72 -16.65
CA ASP A 383 -26.20 22.45 -17.69
C ASP A 383 -26.56 20.95 -17.75
N LYS A 384 -27.72 20.64 -18.33
CA LYS A 384 -28.24 19.27 -18.39
C LYS A 384 -27.30 18.31 -19.11
N GLU A 385 -26.64 18.75 -20.17
CA GLU A 385 -25.74 17.94 -20.99
C GLU A 385 -24.46 17.62 -20.24
N THR A 386 -23.90 18.57 -19.50
CA THR A 386 -22.74 18.37 -18.64
C THR A 386 -23.06 17.43 -17.49
N GLN A 387 -24.25 17.52 -16.88
CA GLN A 387 -24.68 16.61 -15.82
C GLN A 387 -24.79 15.16 -16.31
N GLU A 388 -25.36 14.92 -17.48
CA GLU A 388 -25.43 13.57 -18.08
C GLU A 388 -24.03 12.97 -18.30
N LYS A 389 -23.08 13.76 -18.80
CA LYS A 389 -21.68 13.33 -18.96
C LYS A 389 -21.02 12.97 -17.62
N ILE A 390 -21.25 13.76 -16.58
CA ILE A 390 -20.74 13.51 -15.23
C ILE A 390 -21.32 12.20 -14.68
N ASP A 391 -22.61 11.95 -14.86
CA ASP A 391 -23.26 10.75 -14.36
C ASP A 391 -22.75 9.48 -15.07
N ILE A 392 -22.42 9.58 -16.35
CA ILE A 392 -21.76 8.51 -17.11
C ILE A 392 -20.36 8.23 -16.52
N ILE A 393 -19.57 9.27 -16.25
CA ILE A 393 -18.24 9.11 -15.66
C ILE A 393 -18.33 8.47 -14.27
N LYS A 394 -19.25 8.93 -13.41
CA LYS A 394 -19.51 8.31 -12.09
C LYS A 394 -19.83 6.83 -12.23
N THR A 395 -20.73 6.49 -13.15
CA THR A 395 -21.13 5.09 -13.41
C THR A 395 -19.91 4.25 -13.82
N ARG A 396 -19.04 4.79 -14.67
CA ARG A 396 -17.78 4.12 -15.07
C ARG A 396 -16.81 3.98 -13.89
N MET A 397 -16.66 5.00 -13.04
CA MET A 397 -15.86 4.94 -11.83
C MET A 397 -16.35 3.87 -10.85
N MET A 398 -17.67 3.77 -10.68
CA MET A 398 -18.29 2.74 -9.85
C MET A 398 -18.04 1.34 -10.41
N LYS A 399 -18.19 1.16 -11.71
CA LYS A 399 -18.04 -0.14 -12.39
C LYS A 399 -16.60 -0.63 -12.43
N TYR A 400 -15.64 0.23 -12.76
CA TYR A 400 -14.27 -0.17 -13.06
C TYR A 400 -13.28 0.00 -11.89
N PHE A 401 -13.55 0.94 -10.97
CA PHE A 401 -12.63 1.26 -9.88
C PHE A 401 -13.20 0.99 -8.48
N GLY A 402 -14.48 0.57 -8.39
CA GLY A 402 -15.07 0.17 -7.11
C GLY A 402 -15.52 1.32 -6.21
N TYR A 403 -15.67 2.53 -6.76
CA TYR A 403 -16.28 3.66 -6.06
C TYR A 403 -17.78 3.40 -5.80
N ASN A 404 -18.35 4.12 -4.84
CA ASN A 404 -19.78 4.32 -4.76
C ASN A 404 -20.15 5.73 -5.27
N GLU A 405 -21.42 6.09 -5.27
CA GLU A 405 -21.89 7.37 -5.80
C GLU A 405 -21.26 8.56 -5.04
N VAL A 406 -21.16 8.47 -3.72
CA VAL A 406 -20.57 9.52 -2.86
C VAL A 406 -19.09 9.69 -3.14
N SER A 407 -18.32 8.60 -3.06
CA SER A 407 -16.88 8.66 -3.26
C SER A 407 -16.46 9.00 -4.69
N ALA A 408 -17.27 8.62 -5.70
CA ALA A 408 -17.05 9.02 -7.09
C ALA A 408 -17.25 10.53 -7.27
N ARG A 409 -18.29 11.09 -6.64
CA ARG A 409 -18.52 12.55 -6.63
C ARG A 409 -17.35 13.27 -5.95
N ASP A 410 -16.94 12.84 -4.73
CA ASP A 410 -15.85 13.46 -3.98
C ASP A 410 -14.56 13.51 -4.80
N VAL A 411 -14.24 12.42 -5.51
CA VAL A 411 -13.04 12.35 -6.36
C VAL A 411 -13.16 13.27 -7.57
N LEU A 412 -14.33 13.34 -8.23
CA LEU A 412 -14.53 14.23 -9.37
C LEU A 412 -14.43 15.70 -8.96
N ASP A 413 -15.04 16.08 -7.83
CA ASP A 413 -14.96 17.44 -7.28
C ASP A 413 -13.51 17.81 -6.92
N TYR A 414 -12.79 16.86 -6.34
CA TYR A 414 -11.36 17.07 -6.04
C TYR A 414 -10.52 17.26 -7.29
N VAL A 415 -10.66 16.39 -8.29
CA VAL A 415 -9.91 16.48 -9.55
C VAL A 415 -10.28 17.77 -10.30
N ALA A 416 -11.56 18.17 -10.32
CA ALA A 416 -12.00 19.45 -10.86
C ALA A 416 -11.31 20.64 -10.16
N SER A 417 -11.20 20.59 -8.83
CA SER A 417 -10.50 21.64 -8.06
C SER A 417 -8.99 21.73 -8.38
N ILE A 418 -8.37 20.61 -8.75
CA ILE A 418 -6.96 20.58 -9.16
C ILE A 418 -6.77 21.28 -10.52
N TYR A 419 -7.63 20.95 -11.50
CA TYR A 419 -7.57 21.58 -12.81
C TYR A 419 -7.86 23.08 -12.72
N ALA A 420 -8.83 23.48 -11.90
CA ALA A 420 -9.13 24.90 -11.68
C ALA A 420 -7.93 25.68 -11.07
N ARG A 421 -7.12 25.03 -10.23
CA ARG A 421 -5.88 25.61 -9.65
C ARG A 421 -4.71 25.63 -10.64
N GLY A 422 -4.64 24.65 -11.54
CA GLY A 422 -3.59 24.51 -12.56
C GLY A 422 -3.70 25.57 -13.66
N ASP A 423 -4.92 25.96 -14.04
CA ASP A 423 -5.20 26.97 -15.05
C ASP A 423 -5.03 28.41 -14.50
N ALA A 424 -4.85 28.57 -13.19
CA ALA A 424 -4.56 29.86 -12.54
C ALA A 424 -3.07 30.20 -12.46
N LYS A 425 -2.20 29.37 -13.02
CA LYS A 425 -0.76 29.60 -13.21
C LYS A 425 -0.45 29.78 -14.70
#